data_483627d7ce3dcac8bd1675f95b9e7d31
#
_entry.id   483627d7ce3dcac8bd1675f95b9e7d31
#
_cell.length_a   1.000
_cell.length_b   1.000
_cell.length_c   1.000
_cell.angle_alpha   90.00
_cell.angle_beta   90.00
_cell.angle_gamma   90.00
#
_symmetry.space_group_name_H-M   'P 1'
#
loop_
_entity.id
_entity.type
_entity.pdbx_description
1 polymer ?
#
loop_
_entity_poly.entity_id
_entity_poly.type
_entity_poly.pdbx_seq_one_letter_code
_entity_poly.pdbx_strand_id
1 'polypeptide(L)'
;MDKYIVNGRIGEGAHGIVLRGIDKSSMKVVAMKRIALKNINEQGLPNSAVRELLALRLIRHDYVANLVDYFSQGYSLVLVCEYLPIDLNEFLRANVKPLAISHVKSYMWMLASAVEYIHSLHIMHRDLKPANLLIGFRGELKVTDFGLCRVFRNPELVGSTNAEKDQQLFTHQVASRWYRAPELLYGSRTYGPEVDLWAIGCIFGEMLKNSPLFPGENDIGQLCTVIQVLGTPDEEIWPGVSSLPDFHKISFTSTKKQVSFNEILTEVDESSRIMLERFLRYCPKSRITAQEVLEAAYFQQEPLMTPLNDLPLPIEKPLNTATAEFANWDWSATHF
;
A
#
# COMPACT_ATOMS: atom_id res chain seq x y z
N MET A 1 -29.67 4.85 -9.16
CA MET A 1 -29.78 4.03 -7.95
C MET A 1 -30.20 2.60 -8.21
N ASP A 2 -31.09 2.42 -9.16
CA ASP A 2 -31.62 1.08 -9.45
C ASP A 2 -30.62 0.09 -10.03
N LYS A 3 -29.36 0.52 -10.30
CA LYS A 3 -28.34 -0.32 -10.93
C LYS A 3 -27.71 -1.35 -9.97
N TYR A 4 -27.56 -1.00 -8.68
CA TYR A 4 -26.88 -1.85 -7.70
C TYR A 4 -27.80 -2.29 -6.57
N ILE A 5 -27.67 -3.55 -6.14
CA ILE A 5 -28.31 -4.09 -4.92
C ILE A 5 -27.22 -4.23 -3.88
N VAL A 6 -27.37 -3.57 -2.73
CA VAL A 6 -26.47 -3.75 -1.57
C VAL A 6 -26.87 -5.03 -0.84
N ASN A 7 -25.92 -5.89 -0.55
CA ASN A 7 -26.17 -7.16 0.13
C ASN A 7 -25.25 -7.41 1.34
N GLY A 8 -24.46 -6.42 1.74
CA GLY A 8 -23.67 -6.51 2.95
C GLY A 8 -22.68 -5.37 3.11
N ARG A 9 -22.12 -5.24 4.31
CA ARG A 9 -21.00 -4.37 4.63
C ARG A 9 -19.74 -5.22 4.74
N ILE A 10 -18.66 -4.83 4.06
CA ILE A 10 -17.40 -5.56 4.02
C ILE A 10 -16.25 -4.84 4.72
N GLY A 11 -16.36 -3.53 4.93
CA GLY A 11 -15.33 -2.77 5.62
C GLY A 11 -15.80 -1.40 6.10
N GLU A 12 -15.06 -0.88 7.08
CA GLU A 12 -15.16 0.51 7.53
C GLU A 12 -13.74 0.99 7.83
N GLY A 13 -13.43 2.19 7.41
CA GLY A 13 -12.13 2.79 7.62
C GLY A 13 -12.20 4.32 7.69
N ALA A 14 -11.06 4.94 7.90
CA ALA A 14 -10.92 6.41 7.95
C ALA A 14 -11.45 7.12 6.69
N HIS A 15 -11.54 6.41 5.57
CA HIS A 15 -11.96 6.94 4.26
C HIS A 15 -13.41 6.62 3.90
N GLY A 16 -14.19 5.98 4.77
CA GLY A 16 -15.60 5.68 4.55
C GLY A 16 -15.99 4.23 4.80
N ILE A 17 -17.21 3.89 4.39
CA ILE A 17 -17.80 2.56 4.53
C ILE A 17 -17.69 1.84 3.18
N VAL A 18 -17.30 0.56 3.19
CA VAL A 18 -17.26 -0.28 1.99
C VAL A 18 -18.40 -1.30 2.07
N LEU A 19 -19.25 -1.27 1.05
CA LEU A 19 -20.42 -2.15 0.91
C LEU A 19 -20.17 -3.17 -0.19
N ARG A 20 -20.66 -4.38 -0.01
CA ARG A 20 -20.77 -5.38 -1.06
C ARG A 20 -22.09 -5.20 -1.79
N GLY A 21 -22.04 -5.21 -3.10
CA GLY A 21 -23.26 -5.11 -3.92
C GLY A 21 -23.22 -6.00 -5.14
N ILE A 22 -24.36 -6.04 -5.83
CA ILE A 22 -24.52 -6.75 -7.09
C ILE A 22 -24.98 -5.74 -8.15
N ASP A 23 -24.25 -5.66 -9.25
CA ASP A 23 -24.70 -4.94 -10.45
C ASP A 23 -25.82 -5.73 -11.11
N LYS A 24 -27.03 -5.16 -11.15
CA LYS A 24 -28.24 -5.81 -11.72
C LYS A 24 -28.10 -6.13 -13.21
N SER A 25 -27.29 -5.37 -13.93
CA SER A 25 -27.14 -5.54 -15.38
C SER A 25 -26.21 -6.70 -15.74
N SER A 26 -25.11 -6.86 -15.00
CA SER A 26 -24.09 -7.87 -15.26
C SER A 26 -24.14 -9.06 -14.29
N MET A 27 -24.94 -8.96 -13.21
CA MET A 27 -24.99 -9.90 -12.08
C MET A 27 -23.63 -10.09 -11.38
N LYS A 28 -22.68 -9.19 -11.63
CA LYS A 28 -21.36 -9.25 -11.00
C LYS A 28 -21.39 -8.63 -9.62
N VAL A 29 -20.62 -9.23 -8.71
CA VAL A 29 -20.39 -8.69 -7.38
C VAL A 29 -19.41 -7.51 -7.48
N VAL A 30 -19.69 -6.43 -6.76
CA VAL A 30 -18.91 -5.20 -6.72
C VAL A 30 -18.66 -4.75 -5.27
N ALA A 31 -17.57 -4.03 -5.07
CA ALA A 31 -17.27 -3.31 -3.84
C ALA A 31 -17.60 -1.82 -4.03
N MET A 32 -18.42 -1.26 -3.15
CA MET A 32 -18.87 0.13 -3.22
C MET A 32 -18.32 0.91 -2.03
N LYS A 33 -17.30 1.75 -2.25
CA LYS A 33 -16.71 2.62 -1.24
C LYS A 33 -17.50 3.93 -1.19
N ARG A 34 -18.23 4.13 -0.10
CA ARG A 34 -18.99 5.37 0.16
C ARG A 34 -18.11 6.34 0.94
N ILE A 35 -17.79 7.47 0.33
CA ILE A 35 -16.99 8.54 0.89
C ILE A 35 -17.92 9.71 1.20
N ALA A 36 -18.07 10.06 2.50
CA ALA A 36 -18.89 11.19 2.90
C ALA A 36 -18.27 12.51 2.49
N LEU A 37 -19.09 13.39 1.95
CA LEU A 37 -18.75 14.74 1.53
C LEU A 37 -19.17 15.71 2.64
N LYS A 38 -18.45 15.70 3.78
CA LYS A 38 -18.74 16.62 4.90
C LYS A 38 -18.47 18.06 4.49
N ASN A 39 -19.37 18.98 4.84
CA ASN A 39 -19.21 20.45 4.67
C ASN A 39 -18.97 20.91 3.22
N ILE A 40 -19.69 20.33 2.24
CA ILE A 40 -19.60 20.72 0.82
C ILE A 40 -19.78 22.24 0.65
N ASN A 41 -20.63 22.86 1.47
CA ASN A 41 -20.94 24.28 1.36
C ASN A 41 -19.78 25.20 1.79
N GLU A 42 -18.81 24.68 2.59
CA GLU A 42 -17.70 25.47 3.11
C GLU A 42 -16.34 25.09 2.52
N GLN A 43 -16.11 23.80 2.19
CA GLN A 43 -14.79 23.29 1.82
C GLN A 43 -14.75 22.53 0.48
N GLY A 44 -15.90 22.31 -0.19
CA GLY A 44 -15.98 21.55 -1.43
C GLY A 44 -15.75 20.03 -1.22
N LEU A 45 -15.38 19.33 -2.31
CA LEU A 45 -15.08 17.90 -2.27
C LEU A 45 -13.78 17.63 -1.51
N PRO A 46 -13.73 16.61 -0.61
CA PRO A 46 -12.49 16.21 0.02
C PRO A 46 -11.40 15.87 -1.02
N ASN A 47 -10.24 16.49 -0.88
CA ASN A 47 -9.14 16.28 -1.82
C ASN A 47 -8.72 14.80 -1.95
N SER A 48 -8.90 14.00 -0.89
CA SER A 48 -8.65 12.56 -0.93
C SER A 48 -9.61 11.82 -1.86
N ALA A 49 -10.91 12.14 -1.80
CA ALA A 49 -11.93 11.53 -2.66
C ALA A 49 -11.70 11.86 -4.14
N VAL A 50 -11.36 13.13 -4.44
CA VAL A 50 -11.05 13.57 -5.81
C VAL A 50 -9.80 12.85 -6.33
N ARG A 51 -8.74 12.78 -5.53
CA ARG A 51 -7.50 12.07 -5.92
C ARG A 51 -7.74 10.60 -6.18
N GLU A 52 -8.45 9.92 -5.28
CA GLU A 52 -8.76 8.49 -5.43
C GLU A 52 -9.56 8.24 -6.71
N LEU A 53 -10.60 9.03 -6.97
CA LEU A 53 -11.37 8.92 -8.21
C LEU A 53 -10.50 9.15 -9.45
N LEU A 54 -9.69 10.22 -9.47
CA LEU A 54 -8.86 10.54 -10.62
C LEU A 54 -7.78 9.47 -10.87
N ALA A 55 -7.14 8.97 -9.80
CA ALA A 55 -6.16 7.90 -9.90
C ALA A 55 -6.80 6.61 -10.45
N LEU A 56 -7.92 6.17 -9.88
CA LEU A 56 -8.64 4.98 -10.33
C LEU A 56 -9.20 5.10 -11.76
N ARG A 57 -9.48 6.31 -12.25
CA ARG A 57 -9.87 6.53 -13.66
C ARG A 57 -8.68 6.43 -14.61
N LEU A 58 -7.51 6.85 -14.18
CA LEU A 58 -6.29 6.88 -14.98
C LEU A 58 -5.62 5.51 -15.03
N ILE A 59 -5.52 4.84 -13.87
CA ILE A 59 -4.79 3.58 -13.72
C ILE A 59 -5.62 2.44 -14.33
N ARG A 60 -5.01 1.68 -15.24
CA ARG A 60 -5.58 0.47 -15.83
C ARG A 60 -4.50 -0.59 -15.88
N HIS A 61 -4.53 -1.53 -14.93
CA HIS A 61 -3.52 -2.56 -14.79
C HIS A 61 -4.11 -3.81 -14.14
N ASP A 62 -3.66 -5.01 -14.52
CA ASP A 62 -4.22 -6.28 -14.06
C ASP A 62 -4.09 -6.48 -12.54
N TYR A 63 -3.04 -5.91 -11.94
CA TYR A 63 -2.76 -5.98 -10.50
C TYR A 63 -3.12 -4.69 -9.74
N VAL A 64 -4.05 -3.92 -10.28
CA VAL A 64 -4.71 -2.79 -9.59
C VAL A 64 -6.21 -3.00 -9.62
N ALA A 65 -6.89 -2.76 -8.49
CA ALA A 65 -8.33 -2.90 -8.40
C ALA A 65 -9.05 -1.97 -9.39
N ASN A 66 -9.87 -2.56 -10.28
CA ASN A 66 -10.50 -1.83 -11.37
C ASN A 66 -11.69 -1.02 -10.89
N LEU A 67 -11.75 0.27 -11.26
CA LEU A 67 -12.94 1.10 -11.11
C LEU A 67 -13.98 0.72 -12.18
N VAL A 68 -15.13 0.24 -11.75
CA VAL A 68 -16.25 -0.15 -12.61
C VAL A 68 -17.18 1.03 -12.90
N ASP A 69 -17.48 1.83 -11.84
CA ASP A 69 -18.40 2.96 -11.93
C ASP A 69 -18.15 3.96 -10.79
N TYR A 70 -18.74 5.13 -10.89
CA TYR A 70 -18.79 6.09 -9.78
C TYR A 70 -20.01 7.00 -9.92
N PHE A 71 -20.61 7.40 -8.81
CA PHE A 71 -21.77 8.29 -8.79
C PHE A 71 -21.88 9.04 -7.46
N SER A 72 -22.60 10.14 -7.47
CA SER A 72 -22.98 10.86 -6.27
C SER A 72 -24.27 10.33 -5.70
N GLN A 73 -24.36 10.20 -4.38
CA GLN A 73 -25.54 9.75 -3.67
C GLN A 73 -25.73 10.55 -2.37
N GLY A 74 -26.74 11.41 -2.35
CA GLY A 74 -26.91 12.40 -1.28
C GLY A 74 -25.61 13.20 -1.12
N TYR A 75 -25.12 13.30 0.11
CA TYR A 75 -23.84 13.95 0.44
C TYR A 75 -22.67 12.95 0.43
N SER A 76 -22.65 12.02 -0.50
CA SER A 76 -21.56 11.04 -0.61
C SER A 76 -21.15 10.83 -2.07
N LEU A 77 -19.84 10.58 -2.26
CA LEU A 77 -19.31 10.01 -3.49
C LEU A 77 -19.23 8.49 -3.30
N VAL A 78 -19.74 7.73 -4.24
CA VAL A 78 -19.63 6.27 -4.26
C VAL A 78 -18.71 5.85 -5.39
N LEU A 79 -17.62 5.16 -5.04
CA LEU A 79 -16.72 4.51 -5.98
C LEU A 79 -17.08 3.03 -6.04
N VAL A 80 -17.36 2.52 -7.23
CA VAL A 80 -17.72 1.11 -7.46
C VAL A 80 -16.52 0.43 -8.12
N CYS A 81 -15.92 -0.51 -7.40
CA CYS A 81 -14.78 -1.29 -7.88
C CYS A 81 -15.14 -2.77 -8.02
N GLU A 82 -14.29 -3.52 -8.70
CA GLU A 82 -14.37 -4.97 -8.67
C GLU A 82 -14.30 -5.48 -7.21
N TYR A 83 -15.03 -6.55 -6.92
CA TYR A 83 -15.02 -7.16 -5.59
C TYR A 83 -13.90 -8.20 -5.51
N LEU A 84 -13.10 -8.08 -4.46
CA LEU A 84 -12.01 -9.01 -4.12
C LEU A 84 -12.25 -9.47 -2.68
N PRO A 85 -12.22 -10.80 -2.41
CA PRO A 85 -12.80 -11.37 -1.20
C PRO A 85 -12.04 -11.13 0.10
N ILE A 86 -10.72 -10.91 0.05
CA ILE A 86 -9.87 -10.80 1.24
C ILE A 86 -8.68 -9.88 0.98
N ASP A 87 -8.19 -9.19 2.00
CA ASP A 87 -6.91 -8.49 1.95
C ASP A 87 -5.74 -9.40 2.37
N LEU A 88 -4.52 -9.01 2.00
CA LEU A 88 -3.31 -9.77 2.29
C LEU A 88 -3.06 -9.93 3.80
N ASN A 89 -3.44 -8.95 4.63
CA ASN A 89 -3.26 -9.05 6.08
C ASN A 89 -4.15 -10.15 6.66
N GLU A 90 -5.42 -10.21 6.25
CA GLU A 90 -6.32 -11.29 6.65
C GLU A 90 -5.89 -12.64 6.06
N PHE A 91 -5.43 -12.62 4.80
CA PHE A 91 -4.92 -13.83 4.14
C PHE A 91 -3.71 -14.41 4.87
N LEU A 92 -2.74 -13.57 5.28
CA LEU A 92 -1.58 -14.01 6.09
C LEU A 92 -2.00 -14.53 7.45
N ARG A 93 -2.93 -13.85 8.15
CA ARG A 93 -3.43 -14.28 9.46
C ARG A 93 -4.18 -15.61 9.43
N ALA A 94 -4.86 -15.91 8.31
CA ALA A 94 -5.54 -17.20 8.14
C ALA A 94 -4.55 -18.37 7.99
N ASN A 95 -3.30 -18.08 7.62
CA ASN A 95 -2.24 -19.07 7.48
C ASN A 95 -1.39 -19.16 8.76
N VAL A 96 -1.32 -20.33 9.36
CA VAL A 96 -0.52 -20.59 10.58
C VAL A 96 0.99 -20.52 10.27
N LYS A 97 1.38 -20.84 9.05
CA LYS A 97 2.78 -20.89 8.60
C LYS A 97 3.05 -19.78 7.56
N PRO A 98 4.30 -19.31 7.45
CA PRO A 98 4.70 -18.44 6.35
C PRO A 98 4.34 -19.03 5.00
N LEU A 99 4.13 -18.15 4.01
CA LEU A 99 3.87 -18.56 2.64
C LEU A 99 5.10 -19.25 2.04
N ALA A 100 4.89 -20.20 1.13
CA ALA A 100 5.99 -20.76 0.35
C ALA A 100 6.71 -19.67 -0.44
N ILE A 101 8.03 -19.73 -0.55
CA ILE A 101 8.84 -18.71 -1.25
C ILE A 101 8.36 -18.53 -2.70
N SER A 102 7.93 -19.59 -3.38
CA SER A 102 7.36 -19.52 -4.73
C SER A 102 6.08 -18.68 -4.79
N HIS A 103 5.19 -18.75 -3.77
CA HIS A 103 4.00 -17.90 -3.67
C HIS A 103 4.39 -16.45 -3.38
N VAL A 104 5.33 -16.23 -2.44
CA VAL A 104 5.84 -14.90 -2.12
C VAL A 104 6.43 -14.22 -3.36
N LYS A 105 7.22 -14.94 -4.15
CA LYS A 105 7.75 -14.42 -5.43
C LYS A 105 6.63 -13.97 -6.36
N SER A 106 5.57 -14.76 -6.52
CA SER A 106 4.44 -14.42 -7.40
C SER A 106 3.73 -13.16 -6.93
N TYR A 107 3.44 -13.05 -5.62
CA TYR A 107 2.82 -11.85 -5.05
C TYR A 107 3.71 -10.62 -5.16
N MET A 108 5.02 -10.78 -4.92
CA MET A 108 5.99 -9.69 -5.06
C MET A 108 6.10 -9.20 -6.51
N TRP A 109 6.07 -10.11 -7.47
CA TRP A 109 6.09 -9.76 -8.89
C TRP A 109 4.84 -9.00 -9.31
N MET A 110 3.65 -9.44 -8.86
CA MET A 110 2.37 -8.74 -9.12
C MET A 110 2.37 -7.35 -8.50
N LEU A 111 2.84 -7.21 -7.24
CA LEU A 111 2.93 -5.93 -6.54
C LEU A 111 3.92 -4.99 -7.22
N ALA A 112 5.11 -5.48 -7.57
CA ALA A 112 6.11 -4.68 -8.27
C ALA A 112 5.62 -4.22 -9.64
N SER A 113 4.92 -5.08 -10.39
CA SER A 113 4.32 -4.75 -11.68
C SER A 113 3.26 -3.66 -11.57
N ALA A 114 2.39 -3.73 -10.55
CA ALA A 114 1.42 -2.69 -10.28
C ALA A 114 2.09 -1.35 -9.93
N VAL A 115 3.10 -1.38 -9.06
CA VAL A 115 3.78 -0.16 -8.58
C VAL A 115 4.66 0.45 -9.66
N GLU A 116 5.33 -0.36 -10.49
CA GLU A 116 6.05 0.13 -11.67
C GLU A 116 5.13 0.92 -12.59
N TYR A 117 3.97 0.34 -12.93
CA TYR A 117 2.98 1.01 -13.76
C TYR A 117 2.44 2.31 -13.13
N ILE A 118 2.16 2.31 -11.82
CA ILE A 118 1.72 3.50 -11.09
C ILE A 118 2.81 4.59 -11.12
N HIS A 119 4.07 4.20 -10.88
CA HIS A 119 5.21 5.12 -10.89
C HIS A 119 5.51 5.64 -12.30
N SER A 120 5.32 4.85 -13.36
CA SER A 120 5.44 5.32 -14.76
C SER A 120 4.42 6.42 -15.11
N LEU A 121 3.26 6.43 -14.44
CA LEU A 121 2.27 7.51 -14.50
C LEU A 121 2.59 8.69 -13.58
N HIS A 122 3.78 8.72 -12.96
CA HIS A 122 4.21 9.71 -11.98
C HIS A 122 3.28 9.82 -10.75
N ILE A 123 2.70 8.70 -10.32
CA ILE A 123 1.86 8.62 -9.13
C ILE A 123 2.60 7.84 -8.05
N MET A 124 2.66 8.37 -6.81
CA MET A 124 3.04 7.65 -5.60
C MET A 124 1.77 7.19 -4.88
N HIS A 125 1.73 5.96 -4.40
CA HIS A 125 0.61 5.42 -3.64
C HIS A 125 0.59 5.96 -2.21
N ARG A 126 1.71 5.90 -1.49
CA ARG A 126 1.97 6.42 -0.14
C ARG A 126 1.23 5.76 1.03
N ASP A 127 0.48 4.71 0.79
CA ASP A 127 -0.14 3.88 1.85
C ASP A 127 -0.16 2.39 1.47
N LEU A 128 0.95 1.89 0.90
CA LEU A 128 1.09 0.46 0.66
C LEU A 128 1.22 -0.27 2.01
N LYS A 129 0.36 -1.26 2.21
CA LYS A 129 0.29 -2.14 3.38
C LYS A 129 -0.53 -3.38 3.03
N PRO A 130 -0.41 -4.50 3.78
CA PRO A 130 -1.18 -5.71 3.48
C PRO A 130 -2.70 -5.49 3.41
N ALA A 131 -3.27 -4.58 4.21
CA ALA A 131 -4.70 -4.26 4.17
C ALA A 131 -5.16 -3.55 2.88
N ASN A 132 -4.23 -2.94 2.11
CA ASN A 132 -4.49 -2.29 0.83
C ASN A 132 -4.07 -3.17 -0.37
N LEU A 133 -3.76 -4.43 -0.12
CA LEU A 133 -3.43 -5.45 -1.13
C LEU A 133 -4.48 -6.55 -1.05
N LEU A 134 -5.34 -6.63 -2.05
CA LEU A 134 -6.43 -7.59 -2.07
C LEU A 134 -6.06 -8.83 -2.88
N ILE A 135 -6.51 -9.98 -2.43
CA ILE A 135 -6.34 -11.27 -3.14
C ILE A 135 -7.66 -11.62 -3.82
N GLY A 136 -7.61 -11.82 -5.13
CA GLY A 136 -8.76 -12.15 -5.94
C GLY A 136 -9.09 -13.65 -5.98
N PHE A 137 -10.20 -13.98 -6.63
CA PHE A 137 -10.72 -15.35 -6.69
C PHE A 137 -9.83 -16.35 -7.46
N ARG A 138 -8.83 -15.87 -8.22
CA ARG A 138 -7.83 -16.70 -8.90
C ARG A 138 -6.49 -16.72 -8.18
N GLY A 139 -6.41 -16.11 -6.99
CA GLY A 139 -5.15 -15.94 -6.27
C GLY A 139 -4.34 -14.71 -6.69
N GLU A 140 -4.84 -13.86 -7.62
CA GLU A 140 -4.16 -12.63 -8.01
C GLU A 140 -4.13 -11.60 -6.88
N LEU A 141 -2.98 -10.92 -6.71
CA LEU A 141 -2.84 -9.79 -5.80
C LEU A 141 -3.13 -8.49 -6.56
N LYS A 142 -3.93 -7.59 -5.96
CA LYS A 142 -4.24 -6.28 -6.53
C LYS A 142 -4.10 -5.15 -5.51
N VAL A 143 -3.49 -4.05 -5.96
CA VAL A 143 -3.34 -2.81 -5.18
C VAL A 143 -4.67 -2.05 -5.18
N THR A 144 -5.06 -1.50 -4.03
CA THR A 144 -6.27 -0.68 -3.85
C THR A 144 -6.01 0.52 -2.93
N ASP A 145 -7.01 1.39 -2.77
CA ASP A 145 -7.04 2.55 -1.88
C ASP A 145 -6.04 3.66 -2.23
N PHE A 146 -6.35 4.42 -3.25
CA PHE A 146 -5.56 5.58 -3.73
C PHE A 146 -5.88 6.89 -3.00
N GLY A 147 -6.55 6.87 -1.85
CA GLY A 147 -6.96 8.07 -1.11
C GLY A 147 -5.78 8.98 -0.68
N LEU A 148 -4.61 8.39 -0.46
CA LEU A 148 -3.38 9.11 -0.11
C LEU A 148 -2.44 9.35 -1.29
N CYS A 149 -2.76 8.91 -2.50
CA CYS A 149 -1.86 9.04 -3.65
C CYS A 149 -1.50 10.50 -3.99
N ARG A 150 -0.36 10.69 -4.64
CA ARG A 150 0.09 12.01 -5.14
C ARG A 150 0.86 11.86 -6.44
N VAL A 151 0.69 12.85 -7.30
CA VAL A 151 1.54 13.01 -8.48
C VAL A 151 2.87 13.60 -8.02
N PHE A 152 3.97 13.02 -8.47
CA PHE A 152 5.31 13.56 -8.29
C PHE A 152 5.86 14.09 -9.62
N ARG A 153 6.68 15.13 -9.55
CA ARG A 153 7.31 15.69 -10.75
C ARG A 153 8.54 14.87 -11.11
N ASN A 154 8.71 14.59 -12.39
CA ASN A 154 9.99 14.14 -12.89
C ASN A 154 10.88 15.37 -13.12
N PRO A 155 11.99 15.53 -12.39
CA PRO A 155 12.90 16.66 -12.55
C PRO A 155 13.48 16.79 -13.98
N GLU A 156 13.60 15.67 -14.70
CA GLU A 156 14.15 15.63 -16.05
C GLU A 156 13.20 16.20 -17.10
N LEU A 157 11.88 16.20 -16.85
CA LEU A 157 10.87 16.72 -17.76
C LEU A 157 10.59 18.22 -17.57
N VAL A 158 11.01 18.78 -16.44
CA VAL A 158 10.84 20.20 -16.15
C VAL A 158 12.17 20.91 -16.44
N GLY A 159 12.36 21.36 -17.65
CA GLY A 159 13.52 22.15 -18.09
C GLY A 159 13.61 23.54 -17.42
N SER A 160 13.37 23.63 -16.11
CA SER A 160 13.42 24.88 -15.37
C SER A 160 14.76 25.05 -14.69
N THR A 161 15.42 26.15 -15.00
CA THR A 161 16.68 26.64 -14.41
C THR A 161 16.57 27.00 -12.91
N ASN A 162 15.44 26.74 -12.25
CA ASN A 162 15.15 27.04 -10.84
C ASN A 162 14.76 25.77 -10.04
N ALA A 163 15.39 24.63 -10.30
CA ALA A 163 15.09 23.35 -9.66
C ALA A 163 15.14 23.39 -8.11
N GLU A 164 15.93 24.28 -7.51
CA GLU A 164 16.03 24.43 -6.05
C GLU A 164 14.83 25.17 -5.43
N LYS A 165 14.12 26.03 -6.19
CA LYS A 165 13.00 26.82 -5.66
C LYS A 165 11.65 26.13 -5.78
N ASP A 166 11.54 25.04 -6.53
CA ASP A 166 10.28 24.39 -6.89
C ASP A 166 10.16 22.98 -6.29
N GLN A 167 10.78 22.74 -5.11
CA GLN A 167 10.64 21.49 -4.38
C GLN A 167 9.17 21.29 -3.98
N GLN A 168 8.54 20.25 -4.53
CA GLN A 168 7.18 19.89 -4.18
C GLN A 168 7.14 19.37 -2.74
N LEU A 169 6.49 20.14 -1.83
CA LEU A 169 6.34 19.75 -0.44
C LEU A 169 5.13 18.83 -0.26
N PHE A 170 5.35 17.73 0.43
CA PHE A 170 4.31 16.75 0.77
C PHE A 170 4.08 16.66 2.28
N THR A 171 2.98 16.05 2.69
CA THR A 171 2.70 15.73 4.09
C THR A 171 3.57 14.55 4.51
N HIS A 172 4.32 14.65 5.61
CA HIS A 172 5.15 13.55 6.13
C HIS A 172 4.33 12.50 6.90
N GLN A 173 3.21 12.90 7.51
CA GLN A 173 2.31 12.00 8.23
C GLN A 173 1.40 11.21 7.26
N VAL A 174 2.01 10.46 6.38
CA VAL A 174 1.35 9.53 5.45
C VAL A 174 1.87 8.12 5.69
N ALA A 175 1.26 7.15 5.06
CA ALA A 175 1.49 5.72 5.23
C ALA A 175 1.17 5.20 6.64
N SER A 176 0.79 3.94 6.71
CA SER A 176 0.62 3.23 7.98
C SER A 176 1.98 3.03 8.63
N ARG A 177 2.09 3.29 9.92
CA ARG A 177 3.37 3.44 10.64
C ARG A 177 4.36 2.31 10.39
N TRP A 178 3.94 1.06 10.45
CA TRP A 178 4.83 -0.10 10.29
C TRP A 178 5.49 -0.21 8.90
N TYR A 179 4.91 0.48 7.91
CA TYR A 179 5.37 0.50 6.51
C TYR A 179 5.94 1.88 6.11
N ARG A 180 6.02 2.81 7.07
CA ARG A 180 6.48 4.18 6.84
C ARG A 180 7.99 4.23 6.69
N ALA A 181 8.45 4.85 5.60
CA ALA A 181 9.87 5.00 5.31
C ALA A 181 10.59 5.92 6.33
N PRO A 182 11.88 5.67 6.63
CA PRO A 182 12.66 6.42 7.61
C PRO A 182 12.67 7.94 7.37
N GLU A 183 12.76 8.38 6.13
CA GLU A 183 12.71 9.81 5.79
C GLU A 183 11.41 10.49 6.22
N LEU A 184 10.29 9.76 6.16
CA LEU A 184 9.00 10.26 6.65
C LEU A 184 8.95 10.30 8.18
N LEU A 185 9.58 9.33 8.85
CA LEU A 185 9.70 9.28 10.30
C LEU A 185 10.60 10.40 10.84
N TYR A 186 11.62 10.82 10.06
CA TYR A 186 12.46 11.98 10.35
C TYR A 186 11.86 13.31 9.85
N GLY A 187 10.57 13.32 9.49
CA GLY A 187 9.81 14.53 9.19
C GLY A 187 10.05 15.13 7.80
N SER A 188 10.68 14.41 6.87
CA SER A 188 10.88 14.92 5.51
C SER A 188 9.55 15.27 4.85
N ARG A 189 9.52 16.42 4.19
CA ARG A 189 8.43 16.87 3.32
C ARG A 189 8.80 16.81 1.84
N THR A 190 10.06 16.53 1.55
CA THR A 190 10.57 16.35 0.19
C THR A 190 11.00 14.90 0.04
N TYR A 191 10.19 14.12 -0.67
CA TYR A 191 10.40 12.70 -0.90
C TYR A 191 9.78 12.28 -2.23
N GLY A 192 10.13 11.13 -2.72
CA GLY A 192 9.71 10.58 -4.00
C GLY A 192 9.05 9.19 -3.89
N PRO A 193 8.91 8.49 -5.03
CA PRO A 193 8.30 7.17 -5.11
C PRO A 193 9.05 6.09 -4.30
N GLU A 194 10.26 6.37 -3.83
CA GLU A 194 11.08 5.47 -3.01
C GLU A 194 10.42 5.12 -1.67
N VAL A 195 9.44 5.93 -1.19
CA VAL A 195 8.66 5.61 0.02
C VAL A 195 7.77 4.39 -0.19
N ASP A 196 7.26 4.17 -1.41
CA ASP A 196 6.48 3.00 -1.76
C ASP A 196 7.37 1.74 -1.81
N LEU A 197 8.62 1.86 -2.27
CA LEU A 197 9.58 0.75 -2.32
C LEU A 197 9.98 0.30 -0.91
N TRP A 198 10.14 1.22 0.04
CA TRP A 198 10.33 0.86 1.45
C TRP A 198 9.13 0.05 1.99
N ALA A 199 7.91 0.52 1.72
CA ALA A 199 6.69 -0.18 2.14
C ALA A 199 6.61 -1.59 1.52
N ILE A 200 6.96 -1.75 0.24
CA ILE A 200 7.06 -3.06 -0.43
C ILE A 200 8.07 -3.96 0.29
N GLY A 201 9.23 -3.44 0.68
CA GLY A 201 10.22 -4.18 1.47
C GLY A 201 9.65 -4.68 2.80
N CYS A 202 8.91 -3.82 3.52
CA CYS A 202 8.24 -4.23 4.77
C CYS A 202 7.19 -5.33 4.53
N ILE A 203 6.37 -5.21 3.48
CA ILE A 203 5.37 -6.20 3.09
C ILE A 203 6.04 -7.52 2.68
N PHE A 204 7.15 -7.46 1.93
CA PHE A 204 7.92 -8.62 1.55
C PHE A 204 8.44 -9.37 2.78
N GLY A 205 9.07 -8.65 3.72
CA GLY A 205 9.53 -9.25 4.97
C GLY A 205 8.39 -9.86 5.80
N GLU A 206 7.20 -9.23 5.78
CA GLU A 206 6.02 -9.74 6.47
C GLU A 206 5.48 -11.02 5.82
N MET A 207 5.45 -11.13 4.49
CA MET A 207 5.09 -12.38 3.80
C MET A 207 6.07 -13.52 4.10
N LEU A 208 7.37 -13.21 4.18
CA LEU A 208 8.42 -14.19 4.48
C LEU A 208 8.36 -14.70 5.93
N LYS A 209 7.96 -13.83 6.88
CA LYS A 209 7.96 -14.11 8.32
C LYS A 209 6.59 -14.46 8.88
N ASN A 210 5.52 -14.15 8.15
CA ASN A 210 4.13 -14.18 8.61
C ASN A 210 3.84 -13.27 9.82
N SER A 211 4.61 -12.20 9.98
CA SER A 211 4.39 -11.17 10.99
C SER A 211 5.08 -9.86 10.57
N PRO A 212 4.57 -8.69 11.01
CA PRO A 212 5.16 -7.40 10.66
C PRO A 212 6.65 -7.34 10.93
N LEU A 213 7.42 -6.76 10.00
CA LEU A 213 8.88 -6.68 10.10
C LEU A 213 9.31 -5.65 11.15
N PHE A 214 8.66 -4.48 11.18
CA PHE A 214 8.96 -3.36 12.05
C PHE A 214 7.71 -2.87 12.79
N PRO A 215 7.22 -3.55 13.85
CA PRO A 215 5.99 -3.18 14.56
C PRO A 215 6.26 -2.12 15.63
N GLY A 216 6.30 -0.84 15.28
CA GLY A 216 6.46 0.27 16.24
C GLY A 216 5.12 0.78 16.77
N GLU A 217 5.04 1.07 18.08
CA GLU A 217 3.83 1.61 18.73
C GLU A 217 3.61 3.11 18.44
N ASN A 218 4.71 3.84 18.24
CA ASN A 218 4.74 5.26 17.88
C ASN A 218 5.90 5.51 16.91
N ASP A 219 6.06 6.74 16.41
CA ASP A 219 7.05 7.04 15.38
C ASP A 219 8.50 6.84 15.88
N ILE A 220 8.78 7.12 17.16
CA ILE A 220 10.10 6.86 17.78
C ILE A 220 10.33 5.36 17.93
N GLY A 221 9.32 4.62 18.44
CA GLY A 221 9.36 3.16 18.53
C GLY A 221 9.54 2.50 17.17
N GLN A 222 8.94 3.06 16.12
CA GLN A 222 9.12 2.62 14.74
C GLN A 222 10.56 2.79 14.27
N LEU A 223 11.18 3.94 14.53
CA LEU A 223 12.61 4.16 14.26
C LEU A 223 13.49 3.21 15.06
N CYS A 224 13.17 2.98 16.35
CA CYS A 224 13.90 2.01 17.17
C CYS A 224 13.92 0.62 16.55
N THR A 225 12.76 0.10 16.09
CA THR A 225 12.69 -1.22 15.45
C THR A 225 13.52 -1.29 14.17
N VAL A 226 13.52 -0.24 13.35
CA VAL A 226 14.33 -0.15 12.14
C VAL A 226 15.83 -0.11 12.49
N ILE A 227 16.23 0.73 13.47
CA ILE A 227 17.63 0.89 13.87
C ILE A 227 18.20 -0.41 14.49
N GLN A 228 17.39 -1.18 15.21
CA GLN A 228 17.83 -2.47 15.72
C GLN A 228 18.28 -3.43 14.62
N VAL A 229 17.65 -3.37 13.46
CA VAL A 229 17.93 -4.26 12.32
C VAL A 229 18.98 -3.67 11.38
N LEU A 230 18.86 -2.38 11.03
CA LEU A 230 19.72 -1.74 10.03
C LEU A 230 20.93 -1.01 10.64
N GLY A 231 20.92 -0.78 11.96
CA GLY A 231 21.89 0.10 12.65
C GLY A 231 21.47 1.56 12.61
N THR A 232 22.17 2.40 13.36
CA THR A 232 21.93 3.85 13.39
C THR A 232 22.41 4.48 12.07
N PRO A 233 21.56 5.26 11.36
CA PRO A 233 21.98 5.94 10.13
C PRO A 233 22.96 7.08 10.44
N ASP A 234 23.94 7.24 9.57
CA ASP A 234 24.92 8.33 9.57
C ASP A 234 25.08 8.90 8.16
N GLU A 235 25.93 9.91 8.00
CA GLU A 235 26.20 10.55 6.70
C GLU A 235 26.92 9.62 5.70
N GLU A 236 27.58 8.55 6.13
CA GLU A 236 28.21 7.57 5.25
C GLU A 236 27.16 6.66 4.61
N ILE A 237 26.22 6.15 5.43
CA ILE A 237 25.15 5.25 4.98
C ILE A 237 24.02 6.02 4.28
N TRP A 238 23.75 7.24 4.76
CA TRP A 238 22.66 8.08 4.25
C TRP A 238 23.11 9.55 4.13
N PRO A 239 23.77 9.92 3.04
CA PRO A 239 24.19 11.31 2.79
C PRO A 239 23.00 12.29 2.90
N GLY A 240 23.16 13.31 3.74
CA GLY A 240 22.16 14.34 4.00
C GLY A 240 21.15 13.99 5.10
N VAL A 241 21.31 12.88 5.82
CA VAL A 241 20.42 12.48 6.92
C VAL A 241 20.37 13.54 8.03
N SER A 242 21.49 14.19 8.33
CA SER A 242 21.58 15.25 9.35
C SER A 242 20.75 16.50 9.01
N SER A 243 20.40 16.70 7.75
CA SER A 243 19.55 17.80 7.30
C SER A 243 18.05 17.54 7.46
N LEU A 244 17.65 16.32 7.82
CA LEU A 244 16.24 15.97 8.01
C LEU A 244 15.65 16.68 9.24
N PRO A 245 14.39 17.15 9.17
CA PRO A 245 13.80 18.06 10.16
C PRO A 245 13.82 17.56 11.61
N ASP A 246 13.71 16.25 11.83
CA ASP A 246 13.64 15.66 13.16
C ASP A 246 14.86 14.82 13.54
N PHE A 247 15.89 14.75 12.68
CA PHE A 247 17.09 13.95 12.93
C PHE A 247 17.80 14.33 14.23
N HIS A 248 18.06 15.63 14.44
CA HIS A 248 18.73 16.13 15.65
C HIS A 248 17.82 16.21 16.89
N LYS A 249 16.50 16.02 16.73
CA LYS A 249 15.54 16.01 17.84
C LYS A 249 15.44 14.64 18.50
N ILE A 250 15.86 13.59 17.79
CA ILE A 250 15.75 12.20 18.23
C ILE A 250 17.19 11.67 18.41
N SER A 251 17.55 11.35 19.62
CA SER A 251 18.85 10.73 19.93
C SER A 251 18.66 9.27 20.25
N PHE A 252 19.32 8.43 19.50
CA PHE A 252 19.46 7.01 19.84
C PHE A 252 20.87 6.77 20.38
N THR A 253 21.00 5.94 21.40
CA THR A 253 22.30 5.40 21.79
C THR A 253 22.86 4.70 20.54
N SER A 254 24.03 5.13 20.07
CA SER A 254 24.66 4.56 18.86
C SER A 254 24.65 3.04 18.96
N THR A 255 23.84 2.40 18.15
CA THR A 255 23.74 0.95 18.09
C THR A 255 24.36 0.48 16.80
N LYS A 256 25.45 -0.30 16.91
CA LYS A 256 25.78 -1.21 15.79
C LYS A 256 24.55 -2.10 15.57
N LYS A 257 24.33 -2.54 14.32
CA LYS A 257 23.29 -3.53 13.96
C LYS A 257 23.21 -4.61 15.04
N GLN A 258 22.09 -4.68 15.74
CA GLN A 258 21.93 -5.59 16.88
C GLN A 258 21.37 -6.95 16.43
N VAL A 259 20.54 -6.94 15.39
CA VAL A 259 19.88 -8.13 14.87
C VAL A 259 20.04 -8.17 13.36
N SER A 260 20.53 -9.25 12.80
CA SER A 260 20.64 -9.41 11.34
C SER A 260 19.35 -9.94 10.74
N PHE A 261 19.16 -9.72 9.44
CA PHE A 261 18.05 -10.38 8.72
C PHE A 261 18.15 -11.90 8.80
N ASN A 262 19.35 -12.48 8.94
CA ASN A 262 19.54 -13.92 9.14
C ASN A 262 18.93 -14.42 10.46
N GLU A 263 18.94 -13.59 11.49
CA GLU A 263 18.34 -13.93 12.80
C GLU A 263 16.82 -13.73 12.80
N ILE A 264 16.31 -12.77 12.02
CA ILE A 264 14.87 -12.49 11.93
C ILE A 264 14.17 -13.45 10.97
N LEU A 265 14.87 -13.88 9.91
CA LEU A 265 14.38 -14.67 8.78
C LEU A 265 15.18 -15.98 8.66
N THR A 266 15.18 -16.77 9.73
CA THR A 266 16.02 -17.98 9.85
C THR A 266 15.71 -19.07 8.83
N GLU A 267 14.45 -19.17 8.40
CA GLU A 267 13.98 -20.19 7.44
C GLU A 267 13.88 -19.67 5.99
N VAL A 268 14.40 -18.45 5.74
CA VAL A 268 14.32 -17.80 4.43
C VAL A 268 15.62 -17.98 3.66
N ASP A 269 15.50 -18.25 2.36
CA ASP A 269 16.64 -18.43 1.47
C ASP A 269 17.47 -17.13 1.30
N GLU A 270 18.74 -17.30 0.93
CA GLU A 270 19.70 -16.20 0.78
C GLU A 270 19.24 -15.20 -0.29
N SER A 271 18.67 -15.68 -1.40
CA SER A 271 18.24 -14.81 -2.51
C SER A 271 17.10 -13.89 -2.09
N SER A 272 16.17 -14.36 -1.26
CA SER A 272 15.10 -13.56 -0.68
C SER A 272 15.63 -12.52 0.30
N ARG A 273 16.64 -12.85 1.13
CA ARG A 273 17.29 -11.89 2.03
C ARG A 273 18.02 -10.78 1.29
N ILE A 274 18.81 -11.14 0.28
CA ILE A 274 19.50 -10.17 -0.59
C ILE A 274 18.50 -9.24 -1.27
N MET A 275 17.39 -9.78 -1.77
CA MET A 275 16.34 -8.99 -2.40
C MET A 275 15.68 -8.03 -1.40
N LEU A 276 15.39 -8.47 -0.17
CA LEU A 276 14.84 -7.65 0.90
C LEU A 276 15.75 -6.48 1.25
N GLU A 277 17.07 -6.70 1.35
CA GLU A 277 18.07 -5.67 1.65
C GLU A 277 18.14 -4.58 0.57
N ARG A 278 17.77 -4.87 -0.67
CA ARG A 278 17.71 -3.86 -1.75
C ARG A 278 16.54 -2.88 -1.56
N PHE A 279 15.44 -3.30 -0.95
CA PHE A 279 14.32 -2.42 -0.60
C PHE A 279 14.59 -1.60 0.65
N LEU A 280 15.19 -2.23 1.69
CA LEU A 280 15.31 -1.66 3.03
C LEU A 280 16.64 -0.94 3.21
N ARG A 281 16.88 0.09 2.41
CA ARG A 281 18.02 0.99 2.53
C ARG A 281 17.58 2.33 3.09
N TYR A 282 18.38 2.92 3.99
CA TYR A 282 18.09 4.24 4.56
C TYR A 282 18.04 5.32 3.49
N CYS A 283 19.09 5.43 2.68
CA CYS A 283 19.13 6.41 1.60
C CYS A 283 18.09 6.06 0.52
N PRO A 284 17.07 6.91 0.30
CA PRO A 284 16.00 6.63 -0.66
C PRO A 284 16.54 6.34 -2.08
N LYS A 285 17.51 7.11 -2.53
CA LYS A 285 18.14 6.96 -3.86
C LYS A 285 18.90 5.65 -4.06
N SER A 286 19.24 4.94 -2.98
CA SER A 286 19.90 3.64 -3.03
C SER A 286 18.93 2.46 -3.00
N ARG A 287 17.64 2.71 -2.80
CA ARG A 287 16.61 1.66 -2.86
C ARG A 287 16.42 1.20 -4.28
N ILE A 288 16.12 -0.09 -4.42
CA ILE A 288 15.74 -0.69 -5.70
C ILE A 288 14.48 -0.01 -6.24
N THR A 289 14.41 0.27 -7.52
CA THR A 289 13.20 0.76 -8.21
C THR A 289 12.26 -0.39 -8.55
N ALA A 290 10.98 -0.09 -8.79
CA ALA A 290 10.01 -1.12 -9.16
C ALA A 290 10.39 -1.82 -10.50
N GLN A 291 10.97 -1.09 -11.45
CA GLN A 291 11.49 -1.63 -12.69
C GLN A 291 12.64 -2.62 -12.43
N GLU A 292 13.65 -2.22 -11.64
CA GLU A 292 14.78 -3.09 -11.29
C GLU A 292 14.34 -4.34 -10.51
N VAL A 293 13.23 -4.26 -9.76
CA VAL A 293 12.61 -5.43 -9.12
C VAL A 293 12.18 -6.44 -10.17
N LEU A 294 11.45 -6.01 -11.18
CA LEU A 294 10.93 -6.90 -12.24
C LEU A 294 12.05 -7.52 -13.08
N GLU A 295 13.17 -6.82 -13.24
CA GLU A 295 14.36 -7.27 -13.98
C GLU A 295 15.28 -8.16 -13.14
N ALA A 296 15.02 -8.30 -11.82
CA ALA A 296 15.89 -9.02 -10.91
C ALA A 296 15.94 -10.53 -11.19
N ALA A 297 17.15 -11.11 -11.20
CA ALA A 297 17.37 -12.54 -11.33
C ALA A 297 16.67 -13.38 -10.23
N TYR A 298 16.29 -12.75 -9.12
CA TYR A 298 15.54 -13.36 -8.03
C TYR A 298 14.30 -14.15 -8.50
N PHE A 299 13.57 -13.63 -9.49
CA PHE A 299 12.36 -14.27 -10.00
C PHE A 299 12.63 -15.43 -10.98
N GLN A 300 13.88 -15.55 -11.44
CA GLN A 300 14.32 -16.62 -12.35
C GLN A 300 15.04 -17.77 -11.64
N GLN A 301 15.32 -17.63 -10.33
CA GLN A 301 15.98 -18.63 -9.50
C GLN A 301 14.97 -19.56 -8.83
N GLU A 302 15.37 -20.80 -8.56
CA GLU A 302 14.56 -21.73 -7.77
C GLU A 302 14.40 -21.28 -6.31
N PRO A 303 13.23 -21.51 -5.67
CA PRO A 303 12.02 -22.01 -6.31
C PRO A 303 11.43 -20.98 -7.27
N LEU A 304 10.98 -21.39 -8.43
CA LEU A 304 10.33 -20.51 -9.41
C LEU A 304 9.02 -19.96 -8.87
N MET A 305 8.55 -18.86 -9.48
CA MET A 305 7.23 -18.29 -9.17
C MET A 305 6.13 -19.33 -9.40
N THR A 306 5.19 -19.39 -8.48
CA THR A 306 3.98 -20.21 -8.65
C THR A 306 3.09 -19.61 -9.74
N PRO A 307 2.65 -20.38 -10.74
CA PRO A 307 1.68 -19.91 -11.73
C PRO A 307 0.39 -19.43 -11.05
N LEU A 308 -0.28 -18.46 -11.68
CA LEU A 308 -1.48 -17.84 -11.09
C LEU A 308 -2.56 -18.86 -10.68
N ASN A 309 -2.79 -19.88 -11.51
CA ASN A 309 -3.84 -20.89 -11.25
C ASN A 309 -3.49 -21.86 -10.11
N ASP A 310 -2.23 -21.89 -9.68
CA ASP A 310 -1.73 -22.76 -8.61
C ASP A 310 -1.50 -22.01 -7.30
N LEU A 311 -1.77 -20.69 -7.28
CA LEU A 311 -1.70 -19.88 -6.06
C LEU A 311 -2.83 -20.27 -5.09
N PRO A 312 -2.58 -20.14 -3.77
CA PRO A 312 -3.62 -20.43 -2.79
C PRO A 312 -4.80 -19.49 -2.95
N LEU A 313 -5.99 -20.08 -3.01
CA LEU A 313 -7.24 -19.33 -3.18
C LEU A 313 -7.72 -18.77 -1.84
N PRO A 314 -8.27 -17.56 -1.83
CA PRO A 314 -8.83 -16.97 -0.62
C PRO A 314 -10.10 -17.71 -0.19
N ILE A 315 -10.28 -17.83 1.13
CA ILE A 315 -11.55 -18.28 1.72
C ILE A 315 -12.42 -17.03 1.92
N GLU A 316 -13.50 -16.93 1.16
CA GLU A 316 -14.44 -15.82 1.34
C GLU A 316 -15.09 -15.90 2.73
N LYS A 317 -15.03 -14.80 3.49
CA LYS A 317 -15.71 -14.72 4.77
C LYS A 317 -17.24 -14.76 4.54
N PRO A 318 -17.98 -15.51 5.37
CA PRO A 318 -19.42 -15.41 5.36
C PRO A 318 -19.81 -13.95 5.63
N LEU A 319 -20.63 -13.40 4.74
CA LEU A 319 -21.16 -12.05 4.92
C LEU A 319 -21.99 -12.00 6.21
N ASN A 320 -21.83 -10.94 6.96
CA ASN A 320 -22.71 -10.64 8.08
C ASN A 320 -24.06 -10.21 7.48
N THR A 321 -24.86 -11.22 7.08
CA THR A 321 -26.14 -11.05 6.39
C THR A 321 -27.25 -10.80 7.41
N ALA A 322 -27.24 -9.66 8.06
CA ALA A 322 -28.49 -9.04 8.48
C ALA A 322 -29.19 -8.51 7.21
N THR A 323 -29.68 -9.44 6.35
CA THR A 323 -30.23 -9.14 5.02
C THR A 323 -31.43 -8.18 5.05
N ALA A 324 -32.09 -8.01 6.18
CA ALA A 324 -33.18 -7.06 6.37
C ALA A 324 -32.70 -5.59 6.48
N GLU A 325 -31.51 -5.34 7.04
CA GLU A 325 -30.96 -3.97 7.19
C GLU A 325 -30.50 -3.39 5.85
N PHE A 326 -30.04 -4.23 4.91
CA PHE A 326 -29.46 -3.78 3.64
C PHE A 326 -30.48 -3.76 2.49
N ALA A 327 -31.62 -4.47 2.60
CA ALA A 327 -32.67 -4.46 1.57
C ALA A 327 -33.27 -3.06 1.36
N ASN A 328 -33.30 -2.24 2.43
CA ASN A 328 -33.74 -0.84 2.44
C ASN A 328 -32.61 0.11 2.87
N TRP A 329 -31.36 -0.14 2.43
CA TRP A 329 -30.23 0.72 2.78
C TRP A 329 -30.53 2.19 2.45
N ASP A 330 -30.66 2.99 3.49
CA ASP A 330 -30.90 4.43 3.35
C ASP A 330 -29.60 5.15 2.99
N TRP A 331 -29.45 5.43 1.72
CA TRP A 331 -28.31 6.19 1.19
C TRP A 331 -28.27 7.64 1.68
N SER A 332 -29.39 8.17 2.19
CA SER A 332 -29.47 9.53 2.73
C SER A 332 -29.04 9.61 4.19
N ALA A 333 -29.06 8.51 4.92
CA ALA A 333 -28.69 8.45 6.31
C ALA A 333 -27.19 8.74 6.50
N THR A 334 -26.89 9.77 7.25
CA THR A 334 -25.56 10.12 7.72
C THR A 334 -25.23 9.31 8.98
N HIS A 335 -25.02 8.00 8.83
CA HIS A 335 -24.48 7.20 9.92
C HIS A 335 -22.98 7.43 9.99
N PHE A 336 -22.56 8.29 10.90
CA PHE A 336 -21.18 8.52 11.32
C PHE A 336 -21.09 8.40 12.83
#